data_0c6755b7903e75ad452087776633b31f
#
_entry.id   0c6755b7903e75ad452087776633b31f
#
_cell.length_a   1.000
_cell.length_b   1.000
_cell.length_c   1.000
_cell.angle_alpha   90.00
_cell.angle_beta   90.00
_cell.angle_gamma   90.00
#
_symmetry.space_group_name_H-M   'P 1'
#
loop_
_entity.id
_entity.type
_entity.pdbx_description
1 polymer ?
#
loop_
_entity_poly.entity_id
_entity_poly.type
_entity_poly.pdbx_seq_one_letter_code
_entity_poly.pdbx_strand_id
1 'polypeptide(L)'
;LAYDITLAAISEWIKQTPYRLTHHEIGYLVIHIGVGLERHYDIGYTRRPQALLLCDAGNATFRVLEARIKREYPQLQLASLESGRDYEGLTRIEQDFVISTVKVSEKNVPVVQVAPFPTQYQLEQLGKLVLIDRTRPYLLDKYFDADHFMVVNEPLNQSQLFARICDQLEQEDLVEAGFRSSLHERERIVSTLLGEGIALPHSLGLLARRTLVYTVLAPQGIDWGNGETATLIFVLAISKADYEEAMGLYDLFLALMNEKASKNLLACRDFASFKGLARTGS
;
A
#
# COMPACT_ATOMS: atom_id res chain seq x y z
N LEU A 1 -2.11 -0.77 12.32
CA LEU A 1 -2.74 0.02 13.39
C LEU A 1 -4.20 0.32 13.09
N ALA A 2 -4.53 1.09 12.01
CA ALA A 2 -5.93 1.40 11.68
C ALA A 2 -6.77 0.13 11.51
N TYR A 3 -6.26 -0.86 10.80
CA TYR A 3 -6.90 -2.14 10.58
C TYR A 3 -7.10 -2.92 11.90
N ASP A 4 -6.08 -2.98 12.75
CA ASP A 4 -6.15 -3.70 14.02
C ASP A 4 -7.07 -3.01 15.03
N ILE A 5 -7.05 -1.68 15.08
CA ILE A 5 -7.98 -0.89 15.89
C ILE A 5 -9.41 -1.10 15.38
N THR A 6 -9.62 -1.08 14.06
CA THR A 6 -10.92 -1.32 13.45
C THR A 6 -11.42 -2.72 13.77
N LEU A 7 -10.57 -3.75 13.62
CA LEU A 7 -10.95 -5.12 13.94
C LEU A 7 -11.22 -5.33 15.43
N ALA A 8 -10.43 -4.73 16.31
CA ALA A 8 -10.65 -4.80 17.74
C ALA A 8 -12.02 -4.17 18.11
N ALA A 9 -12.32 -2.99 17.57
CA ALA A 9 -13.58 -2.31 17.78
C ALA A 9 -14.76 -3.09 17.17
N ILE A 10 -14.61 -3.62 15.96
CA ILE A 10 -15.65 -4.40 15.28
C ILE A 10 -15.88 -5.75 15.99
N SER A 11 -14.83 -6.43 16.44
CA SER A 11 -14.96 -7.72 17.12
C SER A 11 -15.75 -7.58 18.44
N GLU A 12 -15.55 -6.50 19.16
CA GLU A 12 -16.32 -6.19 20.35
C GLU A 12 -17.77 -5.84 20.00
N TRP A 13 -17.98 -5.05 18.95
CA TRP A 13 -19.31 -4.65 18.49
C TRP A 13 -20.13 -5.81 17.92
N ILE A 14 -19.52 -6.71 17.12
CA ILE A 14 -20.17 -7.91 16.56
C ILE A 14 -20.64 -8.86 17.68
N LYS A 15 -19.90 -8.97 18.77
CA LYS A 15 -20.34 -9.77 19.94
C LYS A 15 -21.62 -9.25 20.59
N GLN A 16 -21.93 -7.97 20.42
CA GLN A 16 -23.03 -7.26 21.09
C GLN A 16 -24.22 -7.01 20.14
N THR A 17 -24.09 -7.26 18.84
CA THR A 17 -25.13 -6.94 17.85
C THR A 17 -25.39 -8.09 16.88
N PRO A 18 -26.63 -8.24 16.35
CA PRO A 18 -26.93 -9.24 15.34
C PRO A 18 -26.44 -8.87 13.92
N TYR A 19 -25.86 -7.70 13.74
CA TYR A 19 -25.41 -7.22 12.44
C TYR A 19 -24.06 -7.83 12.05
N ARG A 20 -23.93 -8.17 10.76
CA ARG A 20 -22.66 -8.60 10.16
C ARG A 20 -22.20 -7.52 9.20
N LEU A 21 -20.99 -7.05 9.40
CA LEU A 21 -20.33 -6.14 8.46
C LEU A 21 -19.75 -6.95 7.28
N THR A 22 -19.96 -6.44 6.08
CA THR A 22 -19.31 -6.96 4.87
C THR A 22 -17.84 -6.54 4.84
N HIS A 23 -17.02 -7.24 4.06
CA HIS A 23 -15.60 -6.88 3.87
C HIS A 23 -15.41 -5.45 3.33
N HIS A 24 -16.33 -4.98 2.49
CA HIS A 24 -16.33 -3.59 1.99
C HIS A 24 -16.56 -2.56 3.09
N GLU A 25 -17.50 -2.83 4.00
CA GLU A 25 -17.77 -1.93 5.12
C GLU A 25 -16.61 -1.90 6.12
N ILE A 26 -15.97 -3.06 6.37
CA ILE A 26 -14.76 -3.14 7.19
C ILE A 26 -13.62 -2.35 6.53
N GLY A 27 -13.38 -2.53 5.23
CA GLY A 27 -12.38 -1.78 4.48
C GLY A 27 -12.64 -0.26 4.53
N TYR A 28 -13.89 0.15 4.42
CA TYR A 28 -14.28 1.55 4.53
C TYR A 28 -13.99 2.14 5.92
N LEU A 29 -14.31 1.40 6.99
CA LEU A 29 -14.00 1.80 8.36
C LEU A 29 -12.49 1.90 8.62
N VAL A 30 -11.69 0.96 8.08
CA VAL A 30 -10.22 0.99 8.15
C VAL A 30 -9.66 2.26 7.54
N ILE A 31 -10.15 2.65 6.36
CA ILE A 31 -9.74 3.89 5.68
C ILE A 31 -10.08 5.10 6.54
N HIS A 32 -11.30 5.18 7.07
CA HIS A 32 -11.71 6.32 7.91
C HIS A 32 -10.93 6.41 9.22
N ILE A 33 -10.67 5.30 9.88
CA ILE A 33 -9.85 5.25 11.09
C ILE A 33 -8.40 5.61 10.77
N GLY A 34 -7.86 5.13 9.65
CA GLY A 34 -6.52 5.47 9.18
C GLY A 34 -6.34 6.97 8.97
N VAL A 35 -7.27 7.59 8.25
CA VAL A 35 -7.29 9.06 8.05
C VAL A 35 -7.45 9.82 9.38
N GLY A 36 -8.25 9.31 10.31
CA GLY A 36 -8.42 9.90 11.64
C GLY A 36 -7.13 9.85 12.47
N LEU A 37 -6.44 8.72 12.45
CA LEU A 37 -5.17 8.53 13.15
C LEU A 37 -4.07 9.44 12.56
N GLU A 38 -3.99 9.55 11.25
CA GLU A 38 -3.05 10.43 10.57
C GLU A 38 -3.29 11.91 10.91
N ARG A 39 -4.56 12.36 10.90
CA ARG A 39 -4.92 13.77 11.19
C ARG A 39 -4.69 14.19 12.63
N HIS A 40 -4.83 13.26 13.58
CA HIS A 40 -4.85 13.61 15.01
C HIS A 40 -3.60 13.19 15.77
N TYR A 41 -2.82 12.24 15.25
CA TYR A 41 -1.69 11.67 15.96
C TYR A 41 -0.34 11.83 15.24
N ASP A 42 -0.31 12.50 14.07
CA ASP A 42 0.91 12.78 13.26
C ASP A 42 1.78 11.52 13.07
N ILE A 43 1.15 10.37 12.93
CA ILE A 43 1.81 9.07 12.79
C ILE A 43 2.27 8.91 11.34
N GLY A 44 3.53 9.13 11.11
CA GLY A 44 4.26 8.68 9.94
C GLY A 44 4.65 9.77 8.95
N TYR A 45 5.87 9.97 8.76
CA TYR A 45 6.70 10.37 7.62
C TYR A 45 7.97 11.09 8.10
N THR A 46 9.08 10.41 8.08
CA THR A 46 10.41 10.96 8.37
C THR A 46 10.86 11.99 7.32
N ARG A 47 10.18 12.06 6.16
CA ARG A 47 10.44 13.07 5.12
C ARG A 47 9.15 13.53 4.45
N ARG A 48 8.90 14.84 4.43
CA ARG A 48 7.74 15.44 3.76
C ARG A 48 7.81 15.24 2.24
N PRO A 49 6.71 14.86 1.57
CA PRO A 49 6.62 14.75 0.12
C PRO A 49 6.92 16.10 -0.55
N GLN A 50 7.65 16.06 -1.67
CA GLN A 50 8.00 17.25 -2.45
C GLN A 50 7.43 17.15 -3.86
N ALA A 51 6.71 18.14 -4.31
CA ALA A 51 6.25 18.21 -5.68
C ALA A 51 6.73 19.48 -6.38
N LEU A 52 6.99 19.38 -7.66
CA LEU A 52 7.20 20.54 -8.52
C LEU A 52 5.84 20.97 -9.07
N LEU A 53 5.37 22.16 -8.67
CA LEU A 53 4.13 22.74 -9.19
C LEU A 53 4.45 23.60 -10.41
N LEU A 54 3.97 23.16 -11.57
CA LEU A 54 4.06 23.85 -12.84
C LEU A 54 2.70 24.42 -13.23
N CYS A 55 2.60 25.75 -13.32
CA CYS A 55 1.36 26.41 -13.72
C CYS A 55 1.67 27.55 -14.69
N ASP A 56 1.26 27.39 -15.93
CA ASP A 56 1.46 28.35 -17.02
C ASP A 56 0.21 29.25 -17.24
N ALA A 57 -0.66 29.34 -16.24
CA ALA A 57 -1.92 30.10 -16.31
C ALA A 57 -1.84 31.51 -15.69
N GLY A 58 -0.62 32.00 -15.45
CA GLY A 58 -0.36 33.30 -14.85
C GLY A 58 -0.33 33.27 -13.31
N ASN A 59 0.36 34.26 -12.73
CA ASN A 59 0.74 34.33 -11.32
C ASN A 59 -0.48 34.28 -10.36
N ALA A 60 -1.57 34.95 -10.69
CA ALA A 60 -2.79 34.91 -9.84
C ALA A 60 -3.37 33.51 -9.73
N THR A 61 -3.51 32.81 -10.86
CA THR A 61 -4.00 31.45 -10.92
C THR A 61 -3.06 30.48 -10.21
N PHE A 62 -1.76 30.66 -10.42
CA PHE A 62 -0.72 29.91 -9.71
C PHE A 62 -0.89 29.99 -8.19
N ARG A 63 -1.00 31.21 -7.63
CA ARG A 63 -1.18 31.43 -6.18
C ARG A 63 -2.43 30.77 -5.61
N VAL A 64 -3.53 30.81 -6.36
CA VAL A 64 -4.79 30.16 -5.94
C VAL A 64 -4.64 28.65 -5.94
N LEU A 65 -4.03 28.08 -6.97
CA LEU A 65 -3.77 26.66 -7.07
C LEU A 65 -2.84 26.17 -5.95
N GLU A 66 -1.72 26.88 -5.76
CA GLU A 66 -0.76 26.59 -4.70
C GLU A 66 -1.41 26.60 -3.32
N ALA A 67 -2.17 27.64 -3.01
CA ALA A 67 -2.87 27.77 -1.72
C ALA A 67 -3.91 26.66 -1.52
N ARG A 68 -4.59 26.23 -2.58
CA ARG A 68 -5.55 25.14 -2.51
C ARG A 68 -4.88 23.79 -2.28
N ILE A 69 -3.78 23.50 -2.97
CA ILE A 69 -3.01 22.27 -2.77
C ILE A 69 -2.41 22.24 -1.35
N LYS A 70 -1.81 23.31 -0.89
CA LYS A 70 -1.25 23.40 0.48
C LYS A 70 -2.31 23.24 1.57
N ARG A 71 -3.52 23.72 1.34
CA ARG A 71 -4.64 23.55 2.28
C ARG A 71 -5.13 22.11 2.33
N GLU A 72 -5.18 21.43 1.18
CA GLU A 72 -5.63 20.04 1.09
C GLU A 72 -4.53 19.07 1.58
N TYR A 73 -3.27 19.38 1.28
CA TYR A 73 -2.08 18.58 1.61
C TYR A 73 -1.04 19.39 2.36
N PRO A 74 -1.24 19.72 3.66
CA PRO A 74 -0.30 20.55 4.44
C PRO A 74 1.09 19.94 4.57
N GLN A 75 1.20 18.61 4.47
CA GLN A 75 2.47 17.86 4.51
C GLN A 75 3.28 17.98 3.21
N LEU A 76 2.66 18.38 2.09
CA LEU A 76 3.32 18.46 0.79
C LEU A 76 4.18 19.72 0.69
N GLN A 77 5.48 19.55 0.41
CA GLN A 77 6.36 20.65 0.07
C GLN A 77 6.28 20.93 -1.43
N LEU A 78 5.94 22.17 -1.79
CA LEU A 78 5.84 22.60 -3.18
C LEU A 78 7.06 23.44 -3.56
N ALA A 79 7.79 22.99 -4.58
CA ALA A 79 8.67 23.83 -5.37
C ALA A 79 7.87 24.37 -6.57
N SER A 80 8.15 25.59 -6.99
CA SER A 80 7.35 26.31 -8.00
C SER A 80 8.12 26.48 -9.28
N LEU A 81 7.45 26.28 -10.42
CA LEU A 81 7.95 26.58 -11.73
C LEU A 81 6.84 27.27 -12.54
N GLU A 82 7.08 28.47 -13.04
CA GLU A 82 6.05 29.32 -13.68
C GLU A 82 5.98 29.12 -15.20
N SER A 83 6.95 28.42 -15.80
CA SER A 83 7.05 28.29 -17.26
C SER A 83 7.22 26.84 -17.70
N GLY A 84 6.37 26.41 -18.64
CA GLY A 84 6.53 25.12 -19.31
C GLY A 84 7.84 24.98 -20.08
N ARG A 85 8.40 26.10 -20.59
CA ARG A 85 9.71 26.11 -21.28
C ARG A 85 10.85 25.78 -20.31
N ASP A 86 10.81 26.36 -19.10
CA ASP A 86 11.82 26.11 -18.08
C ASP A 86 11.78 24.64 -17.65
N TYR A 87 10.57 24.06 -17.54
CA TYR A 87 10.40 22.63 -17.29
C TYR A 87 11.06 21.78 -18.37
N GLU A 88 10.81 22.06 -19.64
CA GLU A 88 11.40 21.28 -20.75
C GLU A 88 12.93 21.38 -20.77
N GLY A 89 13.50 22.50 -20.32
CA GLY A 89 14.96 22.70 -20.16
C GLY A 89 15.60 21.89 -19.04
N LEU A 90 14.83 21.40 -18.07
CA LEU A 90 15.37 20.57 -17.00
C LEU A 90 15.72 19.18 -17.52
N THR A 91 16.88 18.66 -17.17
CA THR A 91 17.31 17.29 -17.50
C THR A 91 16.79 16.28 -16.49
N ARG A 92 16.60 16.70 -15.25
CA ARG A 92 16.16 15.87 -14.13
C ARG A 92 15.31 16.69 -13.16
N ILE A 93 14.31 16.06 -12.58
CA ILE A 93 13.48 16.61 -11.52
C ILE A 93 13.96 16.04 -10.18
N GLU A 94 14.20 16.90 -9.21
CA GLU A 94 14.65 16.53 -7.85
C GLU A 94 13.49 16.18 -6.92
N GLN A 95 12.31 16.72 -7.23
CA GLN A 95 11.08 16.43 -6.53
C GLN A 95 10.57 15.03 -6.89
N ASP A 96 9.61 14.53 -6.14
CA ASP A 96 9.13 13.15 -6.25
C ASP A 96 8.12 12.99 -7.38
N PHE A 97 7.41 14.05 -7.70
CA PHE A 97 6.46 14.12 -8.80
C PHE A 97 6.24 15.58 -9.24
N VAL A 98 5.60 15.74 -10.40
CA VAL A 98 5.23 17.03 -10.96
C VAL A 98 3.72 17.18 -10.96
N ILE A 99 3.22 18.32 -10.50
CA ILE A 99 1.83 18.74 -10.66
C ILE A 99 1.83 19.80 -11.75
N SER A 100 1.13 19.55 -12.86
CA SER A 100 1.13 20.47 -14.00
C SER A 100 -0.27 20.85 -14.43
N THR A 101 -0.48 22.12 -14.76
CA THR A 101 -1.73 22.58 -15.40
C THR A 101 -1.71 22.44 -16.91
N VAL A 102 -0.56 22.17 -17.49
CA VAL A 102 -0.37 21.96 -18.93
C VAL A 102 0.21 20.57 -19.20
N LYS A 103 0.01 20.07 -20.41
CA LYS A 103 0.62 18.81 -20.82
C LYS A 103 2.12 19.01 -21.02
N VAL A 104 2.92 18.23 -20.31
CA VAL A 104 4.39 18.21 -20.42
C VAL A 104 4.90 16.79 -20.56
N SER A 105 6.14 16.65 -21.00
CA SER A 105 6.80 15.33 -21.09
C SER A 105 7.09 14.76 -19.69
N GLU A 106 6.89 13.47 -19.51
CA GLU A 106 7.41 12.78 -18.32
C GLU A 106 8.92 12.64 -18.42
N LYS A 107 9.61 12.90 -17.31
CA LYS A 107 11.05 12.73 -17.18
C LYS A 107 11.36 11.54 -16.26
N ASN A 108 12.06 11.79 -15.18
CA ASN A 108 12.42 10.76 -14.20
C ASN A 108 11.40 10.59 -13.07
N VAL A 109 10.30 11.34 -13.07
CA VAL A 109 9.24 11.32 -12.06
C VAL A 109 7.87 11.43 -12.73
N PRO A 110 6.80 10.90 -12.13
CA PRO A 110 5.46 10.98 -12.68
C PRO A 110 4.94 12.43 -12.75
N VAL A 111 4.10 12.70 -13.75
CA VAL A 111 3.44 13.98 -13.97
C VAL A 111 1.94 13.82 -13.76
N VAL A 112 1.39 14.63 -12.85
CA VAL A 112 -0.06 14.70 -12.62
C VAL A 112 -0.60 15.95 -13.25
N GLN A 113 -1.47 15.80 -14.24
CA GLN A 113 -2.13 16.93 -14.85
C GLN A 113 -3.42 17.28 -14.08
N VAL A 114 -3.52 18.55 -13.66
CA VAL A 114 -4.70 19.09 -12.99
C VAL A 114 -5.21 20.32 -13.71
N ALA A 115 -6.49 20.64 -13.57
CA ALA A 115 -6.99 21.93 -14.04
C ALA A 115 -6.41 23.09 -13.18
N PRO A 116 -6.32 24.31 -13.70
CA PRO A 116 -5.94 25.50 -12.90
C PRO A 116 -6.84 25.71 -11.66
N PHE A 117 -8.08 25.26 -11.74
CA PHE A 117 -9.02 25.16 -10.62
C PHE A 117 -9.44 23.69 -10.48
N PRO A 118 -8.67 22.86 -9.76
CA PRO A 118 -8.91 21.42 -9.73
C PRO A 118 -10.23 21.09 -9.04
N THR A 119 -10.93 20.09 -9.59
CA THR A 119 -12.10 19.50 -8.95
C THR A 119 -11.69 18.70 -7.73
N GLN A 120 -12.64 18.37 -6.85
CA GLN A 120 -12.40 17.49 -5.71
C GLN A 120 -11.84 16.14 -6.15
N TYR A 121 -12.37 15.56 -7.23
CA TYR A 121 -11.86 14.33 -7.81
C TYR A 121 -10.38 14.42 -8.23
N GLN A 122 -9.96 15.52 -8.88
CA GLN A 122 -8.56 15.73 -9.26
C GLN A 122 -7.64 15.87 -8.04
N LEU A 123 -8.12 16.53 -6.97
CA LEU A 123 -7.40 16.59 -5.71
C LEU A 123 -7.27 15.21 -5.06
N GLU A 124 -8.32 14.41 -5.05
CA GLU A 124 -8.27 13.03 -4.53
C GLU A 124 -7.28 12.14 -5.32
N GLN A 125 -7.25 12.27 -6.66
CA GLN A 125 -6.24 11.57 -7.47
C GLN A 125 -4.82 12.04 -7.15
N LEU A 126 -4.62 13.35 -6.94
CA LEU A 126 -3.35 13.90 -6.48
C LEU A 126 -2.96 13.32 -5.11
N GLY A 127 -3.91 13.24 -4.18
CA GLY A 127 -3.70 12.67 -2.85
C GLY A 127 -3.23 11.22 -2.89
N LYS A 128 -3.78 10.41 -3.78
CA LYS A 128 -3.33 9.03 -3.96
C LYS A 128 -1.85 8.97 -4.37
N LEU A 129 -1.41 9.84 -5.26
CA LEU A 129 -0.01 9.89 -5.69
C LEU A 129 0.91 10.45 -4.61
N VAL A 130 0.47 11.46 -3.88
CA VAL A 130 1.23 12.04 -2.75
C VAL A 130 1.56 10.97 -1.69
N LEU A 131 0.66 10.00 -1.49
CA LEU A 131 0.80 8.97 -0.46
C LEU A 131 1.50 7.70 -0.98
N ILE A 132 1.24 7.29 -2.21
CA ILE A 132 1.57 5.94 -2.69
C ILE A 132 2.94 5.84 -3.37
N ASP A 133 3.32 6.82 -4.20
CA ASP A 133 4.46 6.64 -5.12
C ASP A 133 5.85 6.76 -4.47
N ARG A 134 5.94 7.24 -3.25
CA ARG A 134 7.21 7.52 -2.58
C ARG A 134 7.73 6.44 -1.69
N THR A 135 6.84 5.87 -0.92
CA THR A 135 7.20 4.82 0.03
C THR A 135 7.35 3.48 -0.67
N ARG A 136 6.69 3.30 -1.82
CA ARG A 136 6.63 2.04 -2.55
C ARG A 136 8.00 1.45 -2.90
N PRO A 137 8.93 2.14 -3.59
CA PRO A 137 10.24 1.57 -3.90
C PRO A 137 11.04 1.24 -2.65
N TYR A 138 11.01 2.12 -1.65
CA TYR A 138 11.70 1.93 -0.39
C TYR A 138 11.15 0.73 0.39
N LEU A 139 9.82 0.61 0.55
CA LEU A 139 9.19 -0.51 1.23
C LEU A 139 9.43 -1.83 0.51
N LEU A 140 9.39 -1.82 -0.84
CA LEU A 140 9.72 -2.99 -1.65
C LEU A 140 11.20 -3.40 -1.50
N ASP A 141 12.11 -2.45 -1.39
CA ASP A 141 13.53 -2.73 -1.20
C ASP A 141 13.85 -3.23 0.20
N LYS A 142 13.14 -2.74 1.21
CA LYS A 142 13.40 -3.02 2.62
C LYS A 142 12.73 -4.31 3.09
N TYR A 143 11.50 -4.56 2.68
CA TYR A 143 10.66 -5.60 3.27
C TYR A 143 10.37 -6.78 2.36
N PHE A 144 10.73 -6.70 1.08
CA PHE A 144 10.54 -7.78 0.12
C PHE A 144 11.89 -8.27 -0.40
N ASP A 145 12.08 -9.55 -0.42
CA ASP A 145 13.30 -10.17 -0.95
C ASP A 145 12.97 -11.45 -1.74
N ALA A 146 13.98 -11.98 -2.43
CA ALA A 146 13.82 -13.16 -3.28
C ALA A 146 13.69 -14.46 -2.48
N ASP A 147 14.24 -14.52 -1.27
CA ASP A 147 14.21 -15.71 -0.43
C ASP A 147 12.81 -15.95 0.15
N HIS A 148 12.02 -14.86 0.29
CA HIS A 148 10.64 -14.89 0.77
C HIS A 148 9.64 -14.62 -0.36
N PHE A 149 9.92 -15.19 -1.52
CA PHE A 149 9.07 -15.14 -2.70
C PHE A 149 8.88 -16.53 -3.28
N MET A 150 7.63 -16.92 -3.58
CA MET A 150 7.36 -18.17 -4.26
C MET A 150 6.24 -18.05 -5.30
N VAL A 151 6.32 -18.89 -6.34
CA VAL A 151 5.22 -19.13 -7.27
C VAL A 151 4.70 -20.54 -7.03
N VAL A 152 3.42 -20.67 -6.68
CA VAL A 152 2.77 -21.95 -6.39
C VAL A 152 1.93 -22.36 -7.58
N ASN A 153 2.27 -23.51 -8.16
CA ASN A 153 1.55 -24.11 -9.30
C ASN A 153 0.85 -25.43 -8.93
N GLU A 154 1.13 -25.98 -7.74
CA GLU A 154 0.46 -27.14 -7.18
C GLU A 154 -0.80 -26.75 -6.40
N PRO A 155 -1.82 -27.63 -6.33
CA PRO A 155 -2.99 -27.39 -5.52
C PRO A 155 -2.63 -27.43 -4.03
N LEU A 156 -2.84 -26.32 -3.34
CA LEU A 156 -2.66 -26.19 -1.89
C LEU A 156 -3.92 -25.56 -1.28
N ASN A 157 -4.11 -25.84 0.01
CA ASN A 157 -5.02 -25.06 0.84
C ASN A 157 -4.27 -24.09 1.74
N GLN A 158 -5.00 -23.16 2.33
CA GLN A 158 -4.48 -22.12 3.22
C GLN A 158 -3.58 -22.69 4.34
N SER A 159 -4.02 -23.75 5.03
CA SER A 159 -3.27 -24.34 6.13
C SER A 159 -1.93 -24.94 5.70
N GLN A 160 -1.91 -25.58 4.52
CA GLN A 160 -0.67 -26.12 3.93
C GLN A 160 0.29 -25.00 3.53
N LEU A 161 -0.24 -23.92 2.96
CA LEU A 161 0.55 -22.74 2.62
C LEU A 161 1.17 -22.11 3.89
N PHE A 162 0.35 -21.89 4.92
CA PHE A 162 0.83 -21.34 6.20
C PHE A 162 1.88 -22.21 6.85
N ALA A 163 1.70 -23.54 6.84
CA ALA A 163 2.70 -24.46 7.37
C ALA A 163 4.04 -24.28 6.66
N ARG A 164 4.04 -24.29 5.32
CA ARG A 164 5.25 -24.15 4.49
C ARG A 164 5.99 -22.83 4.75
N ILE A 165 5.26 -21.71 4.82
CA ILE A 165 5.84 -20.40 5.09
C ILE A 165 6.38 -20.32 6.52
N CYS A 166 5.59 -20.75 7.51
CA CYS A 166 6.02 -20.73 8.89
C CYS A 166 7.23 -21.64 9.14
N ASP A 167 7.30 -22.82 8.50
CA ASP A 167 8.47 -23.71 8.61
C ASP A 167 9.75 -22.99 8.19
N GLN A 168 9.70 -22.26 7.07
CA GLN A 168 10.86 -21.48 6.61
C GLN A 168 11.20 -20.34 7.56
N LEU A 169 10.22 -19.51 7.95
CA LEU A 169 10.44 -18.36 8.82
C LEU A 169 10.97 -18.77 10.21
N GLU A 170 10.50 -19.92 10.73
CA GLU A 170 10.96 -20.49 12.00
C GLU A 170 12.39 -21.06 11.87
N GLN A 171 12.73 -21.75 10.77
CA GLN A 171 14.07 -22.27 10.49
C GLN A 171 15.11 -21.14 10.33
N GLU A 172 14.71 -20.02 9.76
CA GLU A 172 15.56 -18.84 9.57
C GLU A 172 15.62 -17.93 10.81
N ASP A 173 14.95 -18.30 11.91
CA ASP A 173 14.83 -17.52 13.16
C ASP A 173 14.30 -16.09 12.94
N LEU A 174 13.41 -15.91 11.99
CA LEU A 174 12.81 -14.61 11.62
C LEU A 174 11.57 -14.26 12.43
N VAL A 175 10.97 -15.25 13.10
CA VAL A 175 9.75 -15.10 13.90
C VAL A 175 9.93 -15.68 15.30
N GLU A 176 9.11 -15.18 16.23
CA GLU A 176 9.08 -15.66 17.61
C GLU A 176 8.20 -16.90 17.75
N ALA A 177 8.41 -17.64 18.82
CA ALA A 177 7.53 -18.76 19.19
C ALA A 177 6.08 -18.27 19.29
N GLY A 178 5.15 -19.01 18.64
CA GLY A 178 3.73 -18.66 18.63
C GLY A 178 3.30 -17.86 17.39
N PHE A 179 4.19 -17.43 16.50
CA PHE A 179 3.82 -16.75 15.26
C PHE A 179 2.83 -17.57 14.42
N ARG A 180 3.13 -18.85 14.20
CA ARG A 180 2.28 -19.78 13.45
C ARG A 180 0.87 -19.90 14.05
N SER A 181 0.77 -20.14 15.34
CA SER A 181 -0.53 -20.23 16.01
C SER A 181 -1.31 -18.93 15.97
N SER A 182 -0.62 -17.81 16.14
CA SER A 182 -1.19 -16.46 16.06
C SER A 182 -1.69 -16.12 14.65
N LEU A 183 -0.97 -16.53 13.60
CA LEU A 183 -1.36 -16.38 12.21
C LEU A 183 -2.69 -17.13 11.92
N HIS A 184 -2.77 -18.41 12.33
CA HIS A 184 -3.98 -19.19 12.18
C HIS A 184 -5.16 -18.66 13.00
N GLU A 185 -4.90 -18.21 14.23
CA GLU A 185 -5.93 -17.63 15.09
C GLU A 185 -6.47 -16.32 14.49
N ARG A 186 -5.59 -15.48 13.96
CA ARG A 186 -5.96 -14.24 13.28
C ARG A 186 -6.87 -14.49 12.09
N GLU A 187 -6.53 -15.45 11.26
CA GLU A 187 -7.31 -15.81 10.08
C GLU A 187 -8.70 -16.38 10.45
N ARG A 188 -8.76 -17.13 11.55
CA ARG A 188 -10.02 -17.72 12.04
C ARG A 188 -11.00 -16.68 12.57
N ILE A 189 -10.52 -15.53 13.09
CA ILE A 189 -11.39 -14.44 13.59
C ILE A 189 -12.14 -13.79 12.42
N VAL A 190 -11.42 -13.39 11.40
CA VAL A 190 -11.93 -12.80 10.15
C VAL A 190 -10.95 -13.12 9.04
N SER A 191 -11.42 -13.61 7.90
CA SER A 191 -10.56 -13.89 6.76
C SER A 191 -9.73 -12.66 6.34
N THR A 192 -8.46 -12.90 6.04
CA THR A 192 -7.56 -11.87 5.51
C THR A 192 -7.64 -11.76 3.98
N LEU A 193 -8.51 -12.50 3.34
CA LEU A 193 -8.82 -12.36 1.91
C LEU A 193 -9.67 -11.09 1.71
N LEU A 194 -9.11 -10.12 0.98
CA LEU A 194 -9.69 -8.77 0.84
C LEU A 194 -10.58 -8.60 -0.40
N GLY A 195 -10.61 -9.57 -1.29
CA GLY A 195 -11.26 -9.49 -2.59
C GLY A 195 -10.25 -9.59 -3.74
N GLU A 196 -10.73 -9.76 -4.97
CA GLU A 196 -9.91 -9.96 -6.18
C GLU A 196 -8.82 -11.06 -6.03
N GLY A 197 -9.02 -12.00 -5.11
CA GLY A 197 -8.08 -13.07 -4.80
C GLY A 197 -6.81 -12.62 -4.06
N ILE A 198 -6.81 -11.43 -3.43
CA ILE A 198 -5.68 -10.91 -2.66
C ILE A 198 -5.89 -11.18 -1.18
N ALA A 199 -4.90 -11.80 -0.54
CA ALA A 199 -4.91 -12.05 0.90
C ALA A 199 -3.70 -11.42 1.60
N LEU A 200 -3.92 -10.89 2.81
CA LEU A 200 -2.90 -10.25 3.65
C LEU A 200 -2.81 -10.93 5.04
N PRO A 201 -2.42 -12.21 5.12
CA PRO A 201 -2.29 -12.90 6.39
C PRO A 201 -1.22 -12.26 7.28
N HIS A 202 -1.51 -12.12 8.57
CA HIS A 202 -0.59 -11.59 9.58
C HIS A 202 -0.92 -12.15 10.96
N SER A 203 0.02 -12.12 11.89
CA SER A 203 -0.20 -12.56 13.28
C SER A 203 -1.00 -11.51 14.07
N LEU A 204 -1.72 -11.93 15.12
CA LEU A 204 -2.41 -11.02 16.05
C LEU A 204 -1.46 -10.09 16.81
N GLY A 205 -0.21 -10.49 16.98
CA GLY A 205 0.82 -9.71 17.66
C GLY A 205 2.02 -9.46 16.78
N LEU A 206 2.91 -8.56 17.23
CA LEU A 206 4.18 -8.25 16.57
C LEU A 206 5.22 -9.31 16.91
N LEU A 207 5.04 -10.51 16.33
CA LEU A 207 5.81 -11.71 16.64
C LEU A 207 6.93 -11.99 15.64
N ALA A 208 7.35 -10.98 14.88
CA ALA A 208 8.53 -11.09 14.03
C ALA A 208 9.77 -10.45 14.70
N ARG A 209 10.92 -11.03 14.47
CA ARG A 209 12.23 -10.47 14.88
C ARG A 209 12.71 -9.44 13.88
N ARG A 210 12.35 -9.61 12.62
CA ARG A 210 12.57 -8.71 11.50
C ARG A 210 11.28 -8.57 10.69
N THR A 211 10.95 -7.36 10.30
CA THR A 211 9.81 -7.14 9.41
C THR A 211 10.13 -7.62 8.01
N LEU A 212 9.25 -8.44 7.45
CA LEU A 212 9.31 -8.90 6.06
C LEU A 212 7.91 -9.21 5.52
N VAL A 213 7.81 -9.24 4.20
CA VAL A 213 6.63 -9.67 3.46
C VAL A 213 6.95 -10.93 2.67
N TYR A 214 6.37 -12.05 3.08
CA TYR A 214 6.45 -13.27 2.28
C TYR A 214 5.43 -13.21 1.15
N THR A 215 5.90 -13.16 -0.09
CA THR A 215 5.06 -12.99 -1.28
C THR A 215 4.81 -14.32 -1.96
N VAL A 216 3.54 -14.63 -2.20
CA VAL A 216 3.13 -15.84 -2.91
C VAL A 216 2.27 -15.48 -4.11
N LEU A 217 2.69 -15.92 -5.29
CA LEU A 217 1.90 -15.89 -6.50
C LEU A 217 1.34 -17.29 -6.77
N ALA A 218 0.03 -17.41 -6.83
CA ALA A 218 -0.67 -18.66 -7.09
C ALA A 218 -1.64 -18.48 -8.26
N PRO A 219 -1.18 -18.58 -9.52
CA PRO A 219 -2.03 -18.32 -10.68
C PRO A 219 -3.24 -19.27 -10.78
N GLN A 220 -3.15 -20.48 -10.23
CA GLN A 220 -4.24 -21.45 -10.17
C GLN A 220 -5.12 -21.30 -8.91
N GLY A 221 -4.70 -20.44 -7.98
CA GLY A 221 -5.37 -20.18 -6.72
C GLY A 221 -5.04 -21.18 -5.61
N ILE A 222 -5.08 -20.68 -4.38
CA ILE A 222 -5.00 -21.44 -3.13
C ILE A 222 -6.42 -21.53 -2.58
N ASP A 223 -6.89 -22.72 -2.21
CA ASP A 223 -8.16 -22.88 -1.52
C ASP A 223 -8.10 -22.16 -0.17
N TRP A 224 -8.86 -21.06 -0.05
CA TRP A 224 -8.90 -20.23 1.16
C TRP A 224 -9.98 -20.64 2.14
N GLY A 225 -10.77 -21.65 1.79
CA GLY A 225 -11.95 -22.11 2.54
C GLY A 225 -13.23 -21.39 2.10
N ASN A 226 -14.38 -21.94 2.51
CA ASN A 226 -15.71 -21.41 2.19
C ASN A 226 -16.00 -21.21 0.68
N GLY A 227 -15.27 -21.92 -0.19
CA GLY A 227 -15.37 -21.75 -1.65
C GLY A 227 -14.63 -20.53 -2.20
N GLU A 228 -13.84 -19.86 -1.39
CA GLU A 228 -13.01 -18.71 -1.78
C GLU A 228 -11.60 -19.16 -2.19
N THR A 229 -10.97 -18.36 -3.04
CA THR A 229 -9.65 -18.65 -3.61
C THR A 229 -8.76 -17.41 -3.55
N ALA A 230 -7.53 -17.58 -3.02
CA ALA A 230 -6.51 -16.55 -3.02
C ALA A 230 -5.47 -16.83 -4.12
N THR A 231 -5.12 -15.80 -4.89
CA THR A 231 -4.14 -15.89 -5.98
C THR A 231 -2.88 -15.08 -5.72
N LEU A 232 -2.99 -13.98 -4.98
CA LEU A 232 -1.89 -13.10 -4.60
C LEU A 232 -1.88 -12.95 -3.08
N ILE A 233 -0.89 -13.54 -2.42
CA ILE A 233 -0.86 -13.61 -0.97
C ILE A 233 0.40 -12.92 -0.46
N PHE A 234 0.25 -12.02 0.52
CA PHE A 234 1.32 -11.33 1.21
C PHE A 234 1.24 -11.63 2.70
N VAL A 235 2.04 -12.59 3.17
CA VAL A 235 2.12 -12.89 4.60
C VAL A 235 3.03 -11.88 5.28
N LEU A 236 2.47 -11.13 6.22
CA LEU A 236 3.16 -10.06 6.93
C LEU A 236 3.74 -10.57 8.25
N ALA A 237 5.06 -10.55 8.36
CA ALA A 237 5.76 -10.73 9.61
C ALA A 237 6.29 -9.36 10.06
N ILE A 238 5.67 -8.75 11.07
CA ILE A 238 5.97 -7.38 11.50
C ILE A 238 6.65 -7.40 12.86
N SER A 239 7.83 -6.78 12.94
CA SER A 239 8.58 -6.60 14.19
C SER A 239 8.13 -5.35 14.95
N LYS A 240 8.33 -5.33 16.26
CA LYS A 240 8.07 -4.15 17.10
C LYS A 240 8.90 -2.95 16.69
N ALA A 241 10.13 -3.18 16.25
CA ALA A 241 11.06 -2.12 15.90
C ALA A 241 10.64 -1.35 14.64
N ASP A 242 10.00 -2.03 13.68
CA ASP A 242 9.60 -1.44 12.39
C ASP A 242 8.11 -1.10 12.31
N TYR A 243 7.36 -1.23 13.40
CA TYR A 243 5.90 -1.20 13.38
C TYR A 243 5.34 0.05 12.70
N GLU A 244 5.80 1.24 13.09
CA GLU A 244 5.32 2.51 12.54
C GLU A 244 5.57 2.63 11.03
N GLU A 245 6.77 2.23 10.59
CA GLU A 245 7.16 2.29 9.19
C GLU A 245 6.45 1.20 8.36
N ALA A 246 6.28 0.02 8.93
CA ALA A 246 5.60 -1.11 8.28
C ALA A 246 4.11 -0.83 8.01
N MET A 247 3.52 0.18 8.67
CA MET A 247 2.15 0.61 8.35
C MET A 247 2.01 1.11 6.91
N GLY A 248 3.07 1.64 6.31
CA GLY A 248 3.09 2.00 4.89
C GLY A 248 2.89 0.81 3.92
N LEU A 249 3.09 -0.43 4.38
CA LEU A 249 2.82 -1.64 3.59
C LEU A 249 1.33 -1.77 3.23
N TYR A 250 0.43 -1.33 4.10
CA TYR A 250 -1.01 -1.37 3.80
C TYR A 250 -1.38 -0.45 2.63
N ASP A 251 -0.76 0.73 2.54
CA ASP A 251 -0.96 1.65 1.42
C ASP A 251 -0.38 1.05 0.12
N LEU A 252 0.77 0.39 0.21
CA LEU A 252 1.35 -0.35 -0.91
C LEU A 252 0.39 -1.43 -1.42
N PHE A 253 -0.18 -2.24 -0.52
CA PHE A 253 -1.12 -3.30 -0.92
C PHE A 253 -2.40 -2.74 -1.52
N LEU A 254 -2.97 -1.68 -0.96
CA LEU A 254 -4.14 -1.01 -1.54
C LEU A 254 -3.87 -0.55 -2.98
N ALA A 255 -2.66 -0.08 -3.26
CA ALA A 255 -2.27 0.32 -4.62
C ALA A 255 -2.12 -0.88 -5.58
N LEU A 256 -1.76 -2.05 -5.07
CA LEU A 256 -1.66 -3.29 -5.85
C LEU A 256 -3.02 -3.99 -6.05
N MET A 257 -4.05 -3.59 -5.30
CA MET A 257 -5.39 -4.19 -5.32
C MET A 257 -6.27 -3.74 -6.48
N ASN A 258 -5.72 -3.22 -7.58
CA ASN A 258 -6.51 -3.01 -8.77
C ASN A 258 -6.40 -4.22 -9.71
N GLU A 259 -7.50 -4.52 -10.42
CA GLU A 259 -7.62 -5.73 -11.26
C GLU A 259 -6.50 -5.85 -12.31
N LYS A 260 -6.09 -4.74 -12.90
CA LYS A 260 -5.02 -4.74 -13.90
C LYS A 260 -3.66 -5.05 -13.28
N ALA A 261 -3.33 -4.41 -12.15
CA ALA A 261 -2.06 -4.65 -11.46
C ALA A 261 -1.97 -6.09 -10.95
N SER A 262 -3.04 -6.63 -10.35
CA SER A 262 -3.10 -8.01 -9.87
C SER A 262 -2.85 -9.01 -10.99
N LYS A 263 -3.48 -8.84 -12.16
CA LYS A 263 -3.27 -9.72 -13.33
C LYS A 263 -1.83 -9.67 -13.82
N ASN A 264 -1.24 -8.48 -13.87
CA ASN A 264 0.15 -8.32 -14.31
C ASN A 264 1.13 -8.97 -13.33
N LEU A 265 0.91 -8.81 -12.02
CA LEU A 265 1.73 -9.43 -10.98
C LEU A 265 1.64 -10.95 -11.01
N LEU A 266 0.46 -11.53 -11.23
CA LEU A 266 0.27 -12.97 -11.34
C LEU A 266 0.96 -13.60 -12.57
N ALA A 267 1.28 -12.81 -13.58
CA ALA A 267 2.04 -13.26 -14.73
C ALA A 267 3.55 -13.38 -14.47
N CYS A 268 4.05 -12.83 -13.34
CA CYS A 268 5.45 -12.91 -12.96
C CYS A 268 5.84 -14.34 -12.60
N ARG A 269 7.08 -14.71 -12.92
CA ARG A 269 7.63 -16.03 -12.62
C ARG A 269 8.82 -16.00 -11.67
N ASP A 270 9.31 -14.82 -11.37
CA ASP A 270 10.44 -14.57 -10.48
C ASP A 270 10.28 -13.25 -9.73
N PHE A 271 11.06 -13.11 -8.67
CA PHE A 271 11.03 -11.93 -7.80
C PHE A 271 11.43 -10.63 -8.52
N ALA A 272 12.36 -10.69 -9.45
CA ALA A 272 12.84 -9.49 -10.17
C ALA A 272 11.72 -8.88 -11.03
N SER A 273 11.00 -9.73 -11.77
CA SER A 273 9.83 -9.34 -12.56
C SER A 273 8.71 -8.79 -11.67
N PHE A 274 8.40 -9.48 -10.56
CA PHE A 274 7.42 -9.02 -9.57
C PHE A 274 7.79 -7.64 -9.02
N LYS A 275 9.03 -7.48 -8.53
CA LYS A 275 9.52 -6.23 -7.94
C LYS A 275 9.51 -5.08 -8.95
N GLY A 276 9.87 -5.35 -10.20
CA GLY A 276 9.81 -4.36 -11.29
C GLY A 276 8.40 -3.82 -11.51
N LEU A 277 7.41 -4.71 -11.63
CA LEU A 277 5.99 -4.32 -11.80
C LEU A 277 5.41 -3.68 -10.54
N ALA A 278 5.70 -4.22 -9.35
CA ALA A 278 5.25 -3.65 -8.09
C ALA A 278 5.76 -2.22 -7.86
N ARG A 279 6.94 -1.87 -8.37
CA ARG A 279 7.51 -0.51 -8.32
C ARG A 279 6.73 0.48 -9.17
N THR A 280 6.31 0.08 -10.36
CA THR A 280 5.68 0.98 -11.34
C THR A 280 4.18 1.12 -11.15
N GLY A 281 3.52 0.13 -10.52
CA GLY A 281 2.07 0.16 -10.29
C GLY A 281 1.23 0.05 -11.56
N SER A 282 1.81 -0.43 -12.65
CA SER A 282 1.19 -0.50 -13.98
C SER A 282 0.85 -1.93 -14.40
#